data_c9d34e10eed15ef3b777e59202ff34f3
#
_entry.id   c9d34e10eed15ef3b777e59202ff34f3
#
_cell.length_a   1.000
_cell.length_b   1.000
_cell.length_c   1.000
_cell.angle_alpha   90.00
_cell.angle_beta   90.00
_cell.angle_gamma   90.00
#
_symmetry.space_group_name_H-M   'P 1'
#
loop_
_entity.id
_entity.type
_entity.pdbx_description
1 polymer ?
#
loop_
_entity_poly.entity_id
_entity_poly.type
_entity_poly.pdbx_seq_one_letter_code
_entity_poly.pdbx_strand_id
1 'polypeptide(L)'
;MDSRTGWQYAGVFRAAGFEKESTAVNRPSFSWTILAVAIASYPAVASEPIRDHSAWTDTAGNPISCHDGGITRVGDTFYWYGTSYKGNPTGIWGRKGAHLQQGLNCYSSKNLVDWKYEGVCLQFPKDGWLAQGTSHRPNVLACDKTGKYVLWFFCIGTTEPEYPAAMLAVAVADKPAGPFTFAGQRNTAEEHGWGQDLGLFKDQDGKGYLVYDDGHRNIRVDLLADDFLSTSGKTTIALKSDGRTKRYEGAALIRYKGKYIAAGSGVEGWNPTDTSYAVADAPLGPYREMGRMSEQRTWNSQISNFVYIAESDKVFAMCDQWFRGPQDQRVPIDESCQLWLPVSFDPATGAAQMLHVEQWDPWK
;
A
#
# COMPACT_ATOMS: atom_id res chain seq x y z
N MET A 1 -14.64 66.65 11.08
CA MET A 1 -14.26 67.32 9.85
C MET A 1 -14.43 66.27 8.75
N ASP A 2 -15.63 66.17 8.19
CA ASP A 2 -16.19 66.81 6.98
C ASP A 2 -15.38 66.50 5.73
N SER A 3 -15.91 66.04 4.64
CA SER A 3 -17.25 66.10 3.94
C SER A 3 -17.21 65.15 2.74
N ARG A 4 -18.23 64.37 2.50
CA ARG A 4 -19.29 64.44 1.47
C ARG A 4 -18.87 64.94 0.10
N THR A 5 -19.23 64.15 -0.95
CA THR A 5 -20.00 64.45 -2.20
C THR A 5 -19.99 63.20 -3.06
N GLY A 6 -20.98 62.57 -3.59
CA GLY A 6 -22.36 62.84 -3.96
C GLY A 6 -22.49 63.34 -5.39
N TRP A 7 -22.76 62.42 -6.42
CA TRP A 7 -23.40 62.83 -7.69
C TRP A 7 -24.30 61.68 -8.21
N GLN A 8 -25.58 61.97 -8.15
CA GLN A 8 -26.62 61.34 -8.96
C GLN A 8 -26.65 62.02 -10.34
N TYR A 9 -26.96 61.25 -11.37
CA TYR A 9 -27.67 61.76 -12.56
C TYR A 9 -28.71 60.77 -13.04
N ALA A 10 -29.94 61.25 -13.02
CA ALA A 10 -31.09 60.69 -13.68
C ALA A 10 -31.30 61.38 -15.03
N GLY A 11 -31.93 60.71 -15.97
CA GLY A 11 -32.44 61.33 -17.20
C GLY A 11 -32.67 60.32 -18.31
N VAL A 12 -33.83 59.96 -18.47
CA VAL A 12 -34.96 60.36 -19.35
C VAL A 12 -35.19 59.42 -20.56
N PHE A 13 -36.40 58.91 -20.56
CA PHE A 13 -37.08 58.13 -21.61
C PHE A 13 -36.99 58.71 -23.03
N ARG A 14 -36.88 57.82 -24.02
CA ARG A 14 -37.64 57.93 -25.30
C ARG A 14 -37.94 56.54 -25.84
N ALA A 15 -39.20 56.26 -26.03
CA ALA A 15 -39.76 55.15 -26.78
C ALA A 15 -39.63 55.43 -28.27
N ALA A 16 -39.21 54.44 -29.05
CA ALA A 16 -39.45 54.37 -30.48
C ALA A 16 -39.83 52.93 -30.82
N GLY A 17 -41.04 52.78 -31.33
CA GLY A 17 -41.56 51.51 -31.84
C GLY A 17 -40.86 51.11 -33.12
N PHE A 18 -40.62 49.86 -33.32
CA PHE A 18 -40.34 49.25 -34.60
C PHE A 18 -41.05 47.89 -34.77
N GLU A 19 -41.44 47.64 -35.95
CA GLU A 19 -42.31 46.60 -36.45
C GLU A 19 -41.87 45.17 -36.27
N LYS A 20 -42.85 44.27 -36.22
CA LYS A 20 -42.63 42.81 -36.21
C LYS A 20 -42.23 42.36 -37.63
N GLU A 21 -41.02 41.95 -37.83
CA GLU A 21 -40.63 41.00 -38.85
C GLU A 21 -40.51 39.58 -38.27
N SER A 22 -41.36 38.69 -38.78
CA SER A 22 -41.31 37.25 -38.42
C SER A 22 -40.25 36.57 -39.29
N THR A 23 -39.09 36.33 -38.75
CA THR A 23 -38.15 35.40 -39.37
C THR A 23 -38.26 34.04 -38.68
N ALA A 24 -38.65 33.04 -39.47
CA ALA A 24 -38.69 31.62 -39.05
C ALA A 24 -37.26 31.15 -38.70
N VAL A 25 -37.01 30.93 -37.41
CA VAL A 25 -35.77 30.33 -36.95
C VAL A 25 -35.88 28.82 -37.12
N ASN A 26 -35.13 28.29 -38.08
CA ASN A 26 -34.89 26.87 -38.27
C ASN A 26 -34.14 26.33 -37.00
N ARG A 27 -34.84 25.54 -36.18
CA ARG A 27 -34.23 24.84 -35.06
C ARG A 27 -33.53 23.58 -35.56
N PRO A 28 -32.21 23.39 -35.37
CA PRO A 28 -31.57 22.12 -35.67
C PRO A 28 -32.12 21.07 -34.70
N SER A 29 -32.60 19.96 -35.25
CA SER A 29 -32.96 18.78 -34.47
C SER A 29 -31.69 18.13 -33.96
N PHE A 30 -31.44 18.26 -32.66
CA PHE A 30 -30.40 17.45 -31.98
C PHE A 30 -30.91 16.03 -31.80
N SER A 31 -30.44 15.12 -32.64
CA SER A 31 -30.57 13.68 -32.39
C SER A 31 -29.65 13.27 -31.25
N TRP A 32 -30.23 12.92 -30.12
CA TRP A 32 -29.52 12.28 -29.02
C TRP A 32 -29.21 10.84 -29.44
N THR A 33 -27.97 10.58 -29.86
CA THR A 33 -27.48 9.20 -29.99
C THR A 33 -27.19 8.69 -28.57
N ILE A 34 -28.09 7.85 -28.08
CA ILE A 34 -27.85 7.13 -26.82
C ILE A 34 -26.71 6.15 -27.10
N LEU A 35 -25.51 6.48 -26.62
CA LEU A 35 -24.38 5.54 -26.61
C LEU A 35 -24.71 4.47 -25.57
N ALA A 36 -25.21 3.33 -26.01
CA ALA A 36 -25.35 2.15 -25.13
C ALA A 36 -23.96 1.70 -24.71
N VAL A 37 -23.57 2.03 -23.49
CA VAL A 37 -22.39 1.42 -22.86
C VAL A 37 -22.76 -0.04 -22.63
N ALA A 38 -22.22 -0.93 -23.44
CA ALA A 38 -22.29 -2.35 -23.20
C ALA A 38 -21.53 -2.64 -21.90
N ILE A 39 -22.25 -2.89 -20.82
CA ILE A 39 -21.68 -3.45 -19.60
C ILE A 39 -21.28 -4.88 -19.98
N ALA A 40 -19.99 -5.08 -20.25
CA ALA A 40 -19.44 -6.40 -20.41
C ALA A 40 -19.62 -7.13 -19.06
N SER A 41 -20.59 -8.02 -18.99
CA SER A 41 -20.72 -8.97 -17.88
C SER A 41 -19.53 -9.92 -17.98
N TYR A 42 -18.51 -9.69 -17.17
CA TYR A 42 -17.46 -10.68 -16.97
C TYR A 42 -18.12 -11.92 -16.36
N PRO A 43 -17.84 -13.13 -16.88
CA PRO A 43 -18.30 -14.34 -16.25
C PRO A 43 -17.74 -14.35 -14.83
N ALA A 44 -18.61 -14.56 -13.84
CA ALA A 44 -18.16 -14.76 -12.47
C ALA A 44 -17.24 -15.99 -12.47
N VAL A 45 -15.94 -15.76 -12.35
CA VAL A 45 -14.99 -16.83 -12.11
C VAL A 45 -15.36 -17.39 -10.74
N ALA A 46 -15.79 -18.65 -10.68
CA ALA A 46 -15.93 -19.32 -9.40
C ALA A 46 -14.53 -19.40 -8.80
N SER A 47 -14.22 -18.46 -7.90
CA SER A 47 -12.94 -18.46 -7.20
C SER A 47 -13.04 -19.41 -6.01
N GLU A 48 -12.01 -20.24 -5.85
CA GLU A 48 -11.81 -20.93 -4.58
C GLU A 48 -11.64 -19.88 -3.48
N PRO A 49 -12.15 -20.15 -2.26
CA PRO A 49 -11.98 -19.22 -1.16
C PRO A 49 -10.51 -19.12 -0.73
N ILE A 50 -10.12 -17.97 -0.25
CA ILE A 50 -8.85 -17.80 0.48
C ILE A 50 -8.96 -18.59 1.78
N ARG A 51 -7.96 -19.41 2.07
CA ARG A 51 -7.90 -20.27 3.25
C ARG A 51 -6.74 -19.86 4.13
N ASP A 52 -7.03 -19.59 5.39
CA ASP A 52 -6.03 -19.30 6.39
C ASP A 52 -5.20 -20.56 6.75
N HIS A 53 -3.99 -20.33 7.23
CA HIS A 53 -3.07 -21.36 7.75
C HIS A 53 -2.64 -22.46 6.77
N SER A 54 -2.91 -22.29 5.49
CA SER A 54 -2.43 -23.23 4.47
C SER A 54 -1.12 -22.74 3.86
N ALA A 55 -0.23 -23.67 3.54
CA ALA A 55 0.90 -23.37 2.66
C ALA A 55 0.33 -23.10 1.25
N TRP A 56 0.58 -21.88 0.76
CA TRP A 56 0.12 -21.50 -0.56
C TRP A 56 1.06 -22.03 -1.63
N THR A 57 0.49 -22.48 -2.75
CA THR A 57 1.25 -22.91 -3.91
C THR A 57 0.89 -22.04 -5.12
N ASP A 58 1.86 -21.89 -6.01
CA ASP A 58 1.64 -21.25 -7.30
C ASP A 58 0.88 -22.18 -8.26
N THR A 59 0.49 -21.68 -9.43
CA THR A 59 -0.23 -22.45 -10.44
C THR A 59 0.58 -23.62 -11.03
N ALA A 60 1.86 -23.71 -10.76
CA ALA A 60 2.73 -24.84 -11.11
C ALA A 60 2.89 -25.84 -9.94
N GLY A 61 2.27 -25.59 -8.79
CA GLY A 61 2.32 -26.43 -7.59
C GLY A 61 3.55 -26.20 -6.70
N ASN A 62 4.33 -25.16 -6.94
CA ASN A 62 5.47 -24.83 -6.09
C ASN A 62 5.03 -23.98 -4.89
N PRO A 63 5.65 -24.14 -3.70
CA PRO A 63 5.39 -23.25 -2.59
C PRO A 63 5.68 -21.79 -2.95
N ILE A 64 4.75 -20.89 -2.60
CA ILE A 64 4.92 -19.45 -2.77
C ILE A 64 5.95 -18.95 -1.76
N SER A 65 6.98 -18.24 -2.26
CA SER A 65 7.96 -17.52 -1.46
C SER A 65 7.86 -16.04 -1.77
N CYS A 66 6.97 -15.36 -1.06
CA CYS A 66 6.62 -13.96 -1.29
C CYS A 66 6.18 -13.33 0.03
N HIS A 67 7.17 -13.01 0.88
CA HIS A 67 6.94 -12.58 2.26
C HIS A 67 6.98 -11.07 2.41
N ASP A 68 6.36 -10.56 3.45
CA ASP A 68 6.39 -9.21 4.01
C ASP A 68 6.11 -8.03 3.04
N GLY A 69 5.71 -8.32 1.82
CA GLY A 69 5.48 -7.30 0.81
C GLY A 69 4.02 -6.90 0.61
N GLY A 70 3.72 -6.39 -0.57
CA GLY A 70 2.39 -5.87 -0.89
C GLY A 70 1.87 -6.28 -2.26
N ILE A 71 0.58 -6.02 -2.48
CA ILE A 71 -0.11 -6.26 -3.74
C ILE A 71 -0.42 -4.93 -4.41
N THR A 72 -0.13 -4.83 -5.71
CA THR A 72 -0.53 -3.72 -6.58
C THR A 72 -1.43 -4.25 -7.69
N ARG A 73 -2.56 -3.59 -7.91
CA ARG A 73 -3.45 -3.93 -9.03
C ARG A 73 -3.13 -3.08 -10.25
N VAL A 74 -3.02 -3.72 -11.40
CA VAL A 74 -2.84 -3.08 -12.71
C VAL A 74 -3.86 -3.65 -13.68
N GLY A 75 -4.85 -2.84 -14.03
CA GLY A 75 -5.99 -3.32 -14.81
C GLY A 75 -6.80 -4.38 -14.05
N ASP A 76 -6.92 -5.57 -14.62
CA ASP A 76 -7.61 -6.72 -14.04
C ASP A 76 -6.67 -7.70 -13.31
N THR A 77 -5.40 -7.35 -13.19
CA THR A 77 -4.36 -8.25 -12.66
C THR A 77 -3.76 -7.70 -11.38
N PHE A 78 -3.66 -8.54 -10.37
CA PHE A 78 -2.98 -8.28 -9.11
C PHE A 78 -1.54 -8.79 -9.22
N TYR A 79 -0.59 -7.97 -8.81
CA TYR A 79 0.84 -8.30 -8.74
C TYR A 79 1.27 -8.27 -7.28
N TRP A 80 1.69 -9.41 -6.77
CA TRP A 80 2.17 -9.57 -5.41
C TRP A 80 3.70 -9.62 -5.42
N TYR A 81 4.30 -8.70 -4.70
CA TYR A 81 5.75 -8.58 -4.54
C TYR A 81 6.12 -8.99 -3.13
N GLY A 82 7.21 -9.70 -2.97
CA GLY A 82 7.65 -10.14 -1.67
C GLY A 82 9.10 -10.57 -1.65
N THR A 83 9.62 -10.64 -0.45
CA THR A 83 10.95 -11.16 -0.17
C THR A 83 10.96 -12.67 -0.37
N SER A 84 11.99 -13.19 -1.02
CA SER A 84 12.24 -14.62 -1.09
C SER A 84 13.21 -15.04 0.00
N TYR A 85 12.73 -15.84 0.95
CA TYR A 85 13.56 -16.44 1.98
C TYR A 85 14.01 -17.86 1.63
N LYS A 86 13.67 -18.36 0.46
CA LYS A 86 13.96 -19.73 0.02
C LYS A 86 15.46 -20.04 0.15
N GLY A 87 15.79 -21.06 0.93
CA GLY A 87 17.17 -21.46 1.21
C GLY A 87 17.85 -20.61 2.29
N ASN A 88 17.13 -19.71 2.95
CA ASN A 88 17.60 -18.95 4.11
C ASN A 88 16.71 -19.17 5.33
N PRO A 89 16.76 -20.34 5.97
CA PRO A 89 15.85 -20.71 7.07
C PRO A 89 15.99 -19.84 8.30
N THR A 90 17.08 -19.11 8.44
CA THR A 90 17.32 -18.29 9.62
C THR A 90 16.82 -16.87 9.48
N GLY A 91 16.65 -16.37 8.25
CA GLY A 91 16.18 -15.01 7.94
C GLY A 91 16.91 -13.90 8.69
N ILE A 92 18.09 -14.18 9.22
CA ILE A 92 18.72 -13.38 10.24
C ILE A 92 19.47 -12.21 9.62
N TRP A 93 19.05 -11.10 9.99
CA TRP A 93 19.54 -9.75 10.06
C TRP A 93 21.07 -9.65 10.03
N GLY A 94 21.64 -9.14 8.91
CA GLY A 94 23.02 -8.66 8.87
C GLY A 94 24.09 -9.65 9.26
N ARG A 95 23.80 -10.97 9.33
CA ARG A 95 24.77 -11.99 9.66
C ARG A 95 25.21 -12.76 8.43
N LYS A 96 26.40 -13.30 8.48
CA LYS A 96 26.99 -14.15 7.44
C LYS A 96 25.94 -15.14 6.91
N GLY A 97 25.51 -14.95 5.66
CA GLY A 97 24.44 -15.74 5.05
C GLY A 97 23.33 -14.91 4.36
N ALA A 98 23.31 -13.60 4.54
CA ALA A 98 22.37 -12.70 3.87
C ALA A 98 22.46 -12.79 2.33
N HIS A 99 23.62 -13.16 1.79
CA HIS A 99 23.83 -13.41 0.36
C HIS A 99 23.04 -14.61 -0.22
N LEU A 100 22.26 -15.30 0.60
CA LEU A 100 21.33 -16.33 0.12
C LEU A 100 20.05 -15.73 -0.47
N GLN A 101 19.75 -14.46 -0.19
CA GLN A 101 18.63 -13.78 -0.81
C GLN A 101 18.99 -13.39 -2.24
N GLN A 102 18.34 -14.03 -3.21
CA GLN A 102 18.65 -13.81 -4.64
C GLN A 102 18.03 -12.54 -5.19
N GLY A 103 16.99 -12.01 -4.52
CA GLY A 103 16.24 -10.86 -4.97
C GLY A 103 14.82 -10.82 -4.40
N LEU A 104 13.98 -10.04 -5.04
CA LEU A 104 12.56 -9.92 -4.73
C LEU A 104 11.74 -10.68 -5.78
N ASN A 105 10.75 -11.43 -5.32
CA ASN A 105 9.86 -12.20 -6.19
C ASN A 105 8.62 -11.39 -6.60
N CYS A 106 8.06 -11.75 -7.75
CA CYS A 106 6.76 -11.29 -8.21
C CYS A 106 5.87 -12.47 -8.60
N TYR A 107 4.62 -12.40 -8.18
CA TYR A 107 3.54 -13.31 -8.61
C TYR A 107 2.40 -12.47 -9.19
N SER A 108 1.60 -13.06 -10.09
CA SER A 108 0.41 -12.41 -10.63
C SER A 108 -0.82 -13.29 -10.48
N SER A 109 -1.98 -12.65 -10.29
CA SER A 109 -3.28 -13.30 -10.18
C SER A 109 -4.38 -12.42 -10.72
N LYS A 110 -5.47 -13.03 -11.22
CA LYS A 110 -6.72 -12.33 -11.56
C LYS A 110 -7.80 -12.51 -10.50
N ASN A 111 -7.60 -13.41 -9.56
CA ASN A 111 -8.63 -13.79 -8.58
C ASN A 111 -8.13 -13.84 -7.13
N LEU A 112 -6.88 -13.42 -6.86
CA LEU A 112 -6.25 -13.42 -5.53
C LEU A 112 -6.04 -14.83 -4.92
N VAL A 113 -6.30 -15.89 -5.66
CA VAL A 113 -6.18 -17.29 -5.22
C VAL A 113 -5.17 -18.04 -6.08
N ASP A 114 -5.34 -17.99 -7.41
CA ASP A 114 -4.45 -18.65 -8.35
C ASP A 114 -3.28 -17.71 -8.70
N TRP A 115 -2.13 -17.97 -8.13
CA TRP A 115 -0.94 -17.14 -8.28
C TRP A 115 0.06 -17.77 -9.24
N LYS A 116 0.36 -17.07 -10.32
CA LYS A 116 1.41 -17.43 -11.27
C LYS A 116 2.72 -16.79 -10.85
N TYR A 117 3.79 -17.56 -10.76
CA TYR A 117 5.14 -17.04 -10.55
C TYR A 117 5.63 -16.30 -11.79
N GLU A 118 5.93 -15.02 -11.67
CA GLU A 118 6.46 -14.18 -12.76
C GLU A 118 8.00 -14.12 -12.76
N GLY A 119 8.64 -14.58 -11.70
CA GLY A 119 10.09 -14.61 -11.55
C GLY A 119 10.62 -13.67 -10.48
N VAL A 120 11.95 -13.57 -10.43
CA VAL A 120 12.66 -12.57 -9.60
C VAL A 120 12.51 -11.22 -10.29
N CYS A 121 11.72 -10.32 -9.70
CA CYS A 121 11.42 -9.01 -10.30
C CYS A 121 12.54 -7.99 -10.06
N LEU A 122 13.30 -8.10 -8.97
CA LEU A 122 14.54 -7.36 -8.72
C LEU A 122 15.64 -8.34 -8.34
N GLN A 123 16.60 -8.53 -9.24
CA GLN A 123 17.77 -9.36 -8.98
C GLN A 123 18.79 -8.55 -8.19
N PHE A 124 19.30 -9.10 -7.08
CA PHE A 124 20.38 -8.47 -6.34
C PHE A 124 21.72 -8.68 -7.01
N PRO A 125 22.61 -7.67 -6.99
CA PRO A 125 23.96 -7.81 -7.51
C PRO A 125 24.75 -8.79 -6.64
N LYS A 126 25.84 -9.31 -7.18
CA LYS A 126 26.74 -10.20 -6.43
C LYS A 126 27.65 -9.46 -5.45
N ASP A 127 27.83 -8.17 -5.68
CA ASP A 127 28.75 -7.31 -4.96
C ASP A 127 28.03 -6.03 -4.47
N GLY A 128 28.63 -5.35 -3.51
CA GLY A 128 28.12 -4.11 -2.94
C GLY A 128 27.13 -4.34 -1.80
N TRP A 129 26.59 -3.25 -1.27
CA TRP A 129 25.75 -3.26 -0.07
C TRP A 129 24.46 -4.08 -0.23
N LEU A 130 23.85 -4.07 -1.40
CA LEU A 130 22.63 -4.84 -1.68
C LEU A 130 22.88 -6.36 -1.69
N ALA A 131 24.10 -6.78 -2.04
CA ALA A 131 24.51 -8.18 -2.00
C ALA A 131 24.74 -8.72 -0.59
N GLN A 132 24.97 -7.84 0.36
CA GLN A 132 25.38 -8.21 1.72
C GLN A 132 24.28 -8.02 2.75
N GLY A 133 23.21 -7.29 2.41
CA GLY A 133 22.06 -7.05 3.26
C GLY A 133 20.92 -8.04 3.02
N THR A 134 19.89 -7.96 3.87
CA THR A 134 18.58 -8.54 3.62
C THR A 134 17.61 -7.43 3.24
N SER A 135 16.77 -7.67 2.23
CA SER A 135 15.72 -6.73 1.85
C SER A 135 14.37 -7.20 2.35
N HIS A 136 13.52 -6.25 2.68
CA HIS A 136 12.23 -6.46 3.29
C HIS A 136 11.18 -5.49 2.74
N ARG A 137 9.91 -5.85 2.88
CA ARG A 137 8.74 -5.00 2.62
C ARG A 137 8.70 -4.40 1.21
N PRO A 138 8.92 -5.19 0.14
CA PRO A 138 8.81 -4.66 -1.21
C PRO A 138 7.37 -4.29 -1.54
N ASN A 139 7.18 -3.04 -1.95
CA ASN A 139 5.91 -2.50 -2.37
C ASN A 139 6.08 -1.74 -3.68
N VAL A 140 5.09 -1.77 -4.57
CA VAL A 140 5.16 -1.14 -5.89
C VAL A 140 3.98 -0.21 -6.09
N LEU A 141 4.22 0.95 -6.69
CA LEU A 141 3.18 1.83 -7.23
C LEU A 141 3.37 2.05 -8.73
N ALA A 142 2.27 2.08 -9.47
CA ALA A 142 2.27 2.57 -10.85
C ALA A 142 2.22 4.10 -10.83
N CYS A 143 3.24 4.75 -11.37
CA CYS A 143 3.35 6.21 -11.46
C CYS A 143 2.74 6.69 -12.79
N ASP A 144 1.59 7.34 -12.74
CA ASP A 144 0.88 7.80 -13.95
C ASP A 144 1.68 8.87 -14.69
N LYS A 145 2.43 9.71 -13.97
CA LYS A 145 3.24 10.79 -14.55
C LYS A 145 4.38 10.28 -15.43
N THR A 146 5.02 9.19 -15.04
CA THR A 146 6.20 8.66 -15.74
C THR A 146 5.89 7.41 -16.56
N GLY A 147 4.74 6.79 -16.36
CA GLY A 147 4.38 5.49 -16.92
C GLY A 147 5.21 4.33 -16.38
N LYS A 148 5.97 4.56 -15.32
CA LYS A 148 6.84 3.55 -14.70
C LYS A 148 6.19 2.91 -13.48
N TYR A 149 6.68 1.72 -13.13
CA TYR A 149 6.41 1.06 -11.86
C TYR A 149 7.57 1.34 -10.93
N VAL A 150 7.27 1.84 -9.74
CA VAL A 150 8.27 2.24 -8.74
C VAL A 150 8.16 1.32 -7.53
N LEU A 151 9.21 0.56 -7.31
CA LEU A 151 9.37 -0.36 -6.19
C LEU A 151 10.13 0.34 -5.07
N TRP A 152 9.55 0.33 -3.85
CA TRP A 152 10.24 0.68 -2.63
C TRP A 152 10.43 -0.56 -1.77
N PHE A 153 11.56 -0.67 -1.11
CA PHE A 153 11.87 -1.70 -0.13
C PHE A 153 12.85 -1.14 0.90
N PHE A 154 12.98 -1.76 2.05
CA PHE A 154 14.09 -1.43 2.92
C PHE A 154 15.10 -2.58 2.95
N CYS A 155 16.36 -2.23 3.13
CA CYS A 155 17.45 -3.16 3.23
C CYS A 155 18.13 -2.99 4.58
N ILE A 156 18.28 -4.11 5.31
CA ILE A 156 19.03 -4.13 6.54
C ILE A 156 20.45 -4.52 6.20
N GLY A 157 21.32 -3.63 6.61
CA GLY A 157 22.67 -3.59 6.13
C GLY A 157 23.57 -4.63 6.71
N THR A 158 24.74 -4.46 6.28
CA THR A 158 25.91 -5.23 6.49
C THR A 158 26.60 -4.84 7.79
N THR A 159 27.49 -5.67 8.24
CA THR A 159 28.43 -5.34 9.33
C THR A 159 29.55 -4.38 8.90
N GLU A 160 29.52 -3.92 7.63
CA GLU A 160 30.53 -3.03 7.07
C GLU A 160 30.30 -1.59 7.54
N PRO A 161 31.30 -0.92 8.11
CA PRO A 161 31.14 0.40 8.75
C PRO A 161 30.71 1.53 7.77
N GLU A 162 30.93 1.32 6.47
CA GLU A 162 30.62 2.26 5.40
C GLU A 162 29.15 2.25 4.95
N TYR A 163 28.35 1.26 5.40
CA TYR A 163 26.94 1.16 5.06
C TYR A 163 26.04 1.34 6.29
N PRO A 164 24.98 2.14 6.18
CA PRO A 164 24.02 2.30 7.28
C PRO A 164 23.35 0.98 7.63
N ALA A 165 22.98 0.83 8.88
CA ALA A 165 22.39 -0.39 9.40
C ALA A 165 21.03 -0.76 8.77
N ALA A 166 20.28 0.25 8.29
CA ALA A 166 19.03 0.06 7.54
C ALA A 166 18.82 1.23 6.58
N MET A 167 18.29 0.95 5.39
CA MET A 167 18.08 1.95 4.34
C MET A 167 16.84 1.68 3.52
N LEU A 168 16.12 2.74 3.19
CA LEU A 168 15.13 2.72 2.14
C LEU A 168 15.81 2.69 0.77
N ALA A 169 15.24 1.95 -0.15
CA ALA A 169 15.76 1.77 -1.49
C ALA A 169 14.64 1.79 -2.53
N VAL A 170 14.97 2.26 -3.73
CA VAL A 170 14.03 2.40 -4.84
C VAL A 170 14.58 1.72 -6.08
N ALA A 171 13.69 1.05 -6.81
CA ALA A 171 13.96 0.50 -8.14
C ALA A 171 12.80 0.83 -9.08
N VAL A 172 13.04 0.81 -10.39
CA VAL A 172 12.06 1.19 -11.40
C VAL A 172 11.98 0.14 -12.50
N ALA A 173 10.78 -0.02 -13.09
CA ALA A 173 10.54 -0.91 -14.23
C ALA A 173 9.53 -0.31 -15.21
N ASP A 174 9.55 -0.83 -16.45
CA ASP A 174 8.56 -0.50 -17.49
C ASP A 174 7.32 -1.39 -17.41
N LYS A 175 7.40 -2.51 -16.70
CA LYS A 175 6.31 -3.49 -16.55
C LYS A 175 6.07 -3.80 -15.08
N PRO A 176 4.84 -4.15 -14.69
CA PRO A 176 4.54 -4.46 -13.30
C PRO A 176 5.34 -5.64 -12.76
N ALA A 177 5.58 -6.69 -13.55
CA ALA A 177 6.38 -7.83 -13.11
C ALA A 177 7.91 -7.60 -13.17
N GLY A 178 8.35 -6.38 -13.52
CA GLY A 178 9.78 -6.09 -13.72
C GLY A 178 10.29 -6.46 -15.10
N PRO A 179 11.60 -6.67 -15.31
CA PRO A 179 12.63 -6.55 -14.26
C PRO A 179 12.80 -5.10 -13.77
N PHE A 180 12.95 -4.95 -12.47
CA PHE A 180 13.26 -3.66 -11.86
C PHE A 180 14.77 -3.40 -11.92
N THR A 181 15.10 -2.13 -12.12
CA THR A 181 16.49 -1.64 -12.06
C THR A 181 16.63 -0.76 -10.82
N PHE A 182 17.63 -1.04 -10.01
CA PHE A 182 17.93 -0.26 -8.81
C PHE A 182 18.18 1.21 -9.15
N ALA A 183 17.48 2.12 -8.47
CA ALA A 183 17.52 3.57 -8.70
C ALA A 183 18.16 4.34 -7.54
N GLY A 184 18.63 3.65 -6.52
CA GLY A 184 19.39 4.22 -5.41
C GLY A 184 18.70 4.14 -4.06
N GLN A 185 19.44 4.61 -3.06
CA GLN A 185 18.98 4.74 -1.68
C GLN A 185 18.14 6.00 -1.50
N ARG A 186 17.26 6.01 -0.51
CA ARG A 186 16.35 7.14 -0.22
C ARG A 186 16.28 7.42 1.27
N ASN A 187 15.99 8.69 1.58
CA ASN A 187 15.69 9.14 2.93
C ASN A 187 14.18 9.32 3.10
N THR A 188 13.73 9.28 4.35
CA THR A 188 12.40 9.74 4.75
C THR A 188 12.29 11.25 4.70
N ALA A 189 11.08 11.81 4.83
CA ALA A 189 10.85 13.25 4.80
C ALA A 189 11.56 14.00 5.94
N GLU A 190 11.80 13.36 7.06
CA GLU A 190 12.49 13.98 8.21
C GLU A 190 14.00 13.82 8.21
N GLU A 191 14.58 13.32 7.11
CA GLU A 191 16.03 13.13 6.94
C GLU A 191 16.72 12.30 8.05
N HIS A 192 15.96 11.68 8.96
CA HIS A 192 16.51 10.89 10.06
C HIS A 192 16.94 9.49 9.65
N GLY A 193 16.86 9.18 8.36
CA GLY A 193 17.49 8.01 7.74
C GLY A 193 16.92 6.63 8.10
N TRP A 194 16.00 6.55 9.03
CA TRP A 194 15.52 5.28 9.59
C TRP A 194 14.05 5.05 9.28
N GLY A 195 13.73 4.72 8.03
CA GLY A 195 12.43 4.17 7.68
C GLY A 195 12.57 2.65 7.58
N GLN A 196 11.73 1.91 8.29
CA GLN A 196 11.66 0.45 8.24
C GLN A 196 10.22 0.03 8.00
N ASP A 197 10.00 -1.25 7.83
CA ASP A 197 8.69 -1.90 7.72
C ASP A 197 7.67 -1.08 6.94
N LEU A 198 8.07 -0.71 5.73
CA LEU A 198 7.31 0.21 4.89
C LEU A 198 6.13 -0.45 4.17
N GLY A 199 5.14 0.36 3.83
CA GLY A 199 4.10 0.12 2.85
C GLY A 199 3.97 1.30 1.89
N LEU A 200 3.32 1.09 0.76
CA LEU A 200 2.99 2.15 -0.18
C LEU A 200 1.47 2.25 -0.38
N PHE A 201 1.00 3.45 -0.57
CA PHE A 201 -0.39 3.73 -0.89
C PHE A 201 -0.50 4.75 -2.02
N LYS A 202 -1.33 4.50 -3.03
CA LYS A 202 -1.69 5.47 -4.08
C LYS A 202 -3.14 5.88 -3.90
N ASP A 203 -3.37 7.18 -3.76
CA ASP A 203 -4.71 7.72 -3.61
C ASP A 203 -5.40 7.92 -4.97
N GLN A 204 -6.69 8.17 -4.94
CA GLN A 204 -7.54 8.37 -6.13
C GLN A 204 -7.16 9.61 -6.94
N ASP A 205 -6.49 10.60 -6.31
CA ASP A 205 -5.94 11.79 -6.99
C ASP A 205 -4.59 11.53 -7.68
N GLY A 206 -4.12 10.29 -7.66
CA GLY A 206 -2.87 9.85 -8.28
C GLY A 206 -1.61 10.07 -7.45
N LYS A 207 -1.73 10.67 -6.25
CA LYS A 207 -0.58 10.87 -5.36
C LYS A 207 -0.19 9.58 -4.66
N GLY A 208 1.12 9.38 -4.51
CA GLY A 208 1.70 8.27 -3.77
C GLY A 208 2.10 8.66 -2.35
N TYR A 209 2.00 7.72 -1.44
CA TYR A 209 2.37 7.87 -0.04
C TYR A 209 3.23 6.69 0.40
N LEU A 210 4.28 7.00 1.17
CA LEU A 210 5.09 6.04 1.89
C LEU A 210 4.56 6.00 3.33
N VAL A 211 4.22 4.82 3.83
CA VAL A 211 3.92 4.58 5.24
C VAL A 211 5.03 3.71 5.82
N TYR A 212 5.54 4.04 6.99
CA TYR A 212 6.70 3.36 7.56
C TYR A 212 6.80 3.57 9.07
N ASP A 213 7.58 2.73 9.74
CA ASP A 213 8.01 3.03 11.11
C ASP A 213 9.33 3.82 11.11
N ASP A 214 9.44 4.78 12.02
CA ASP A 214 10.63 5.64 12.17
C ASP A 214 11.61 5.09 13.21
N GLY A 215 12.10 3.89 12.99
CA GLY A 215 13.04 3.19 13.86
C GLY A 215 12.36 2.50 15.05
N HIS A 216 11.30 1.76 14.76
CA HIS A 216 10.48 1.04 15.74
C HIS A 216 9.86 1.96 16.80
N ARG A 217 9.32 3.11 16.37
CA ARG A 217 8.67 4.09 17.24
C ARG A 217 7.28 4.45 16.75
N ASN A 218 7.20 5.43 15.84
CA ASN A 218 5.94 5.91 15.30
C ASN A 218 5.63 5.24 13.96
N ILE A 219 4.36 5.19 13.59
CA ILE A 219 3.98 5.01 12.19
C ILE A 219 3.82 6.38 11.58
N ARG A 220 4.55 6.64 10.49
CA ARG A 220 4.53 7.88 9.72
C ARG A 220 3.95 7.68 8.33
N VAL A 221 3.46 8.77 7.78
CA VAL A 221 2.99 8.85 6.40
C VAL A 221 3.68 10.04 5.74
N ASP A 222 4.45 9.78 4.69
CA ASP A 222 5.10 10.79 3.87
C ASP A 222 4.41 10.88 2.50
N LEU A 223 4.18 12.10 2.02
CA LEU A 223 3.80 12.30 0.62
C LEU A 223 5.03 12.08 -0.27
N LEU A 224 4.91 11.23 -1.27
CA LEU A 224 5.94 11.06 -2.28
C LEU A 224 6.00 12.24 -3.25
N ALA A 225 7.14 12.42 -3.89
CA ALA A 225 7.29 13.28 -5.06
C ALA A 225 6.47 12.73 -6.24
N ASP A 226 6.19 13.54 -7.24
CA ASP A 226 5.30 13.19 -8.36
C ASP A 226 5.77 12.00 -9.21
N ASP A 227 7.06 11.68 -9.18
CA ASP A 227 7.65 10.53 -9.86
C ASP A 227 7.75 9.27 -8.96
N PHE A 228 7.36 9.40 -7.70
CA PHE A 228 7.43 8.38 -6.64
C PHE A 228 8.85 7.92 -6.28
N LEU A 229 9.89 8.61 -6.77
CA LEU A 229 11.28 8.21 -6.52
C LEU A 229 11.85 8.76 -5.21
N SER A 230 11.17 9.68 -4.55
CA SER A 230 11.58 10.29 -3.29
C SER A 230 10.38 10.80 -2.51
N THR A 231 10.59 11.24 -1.28
CA THR A 231 9.55 11.95 -0.50
C THR A 231 9.54 13.43 -0.90
N SER A 232 8.38 14.09 -0.72
CA SER A 232 8.20 15.52 -1.01
C SER A 232 8.58 16.43 0.17
N GLY A 233 9.02 15.87 1.29
CA GLY A 233 9.25 16.58 2.55
C GLY A 233 7.99 16.82 3.41
N LYS A 234 6.79 16.41 2.93
CA LYS A 234 5.56 16.49 3.73
C LYS A 234 5.33 15.18 4.45
N THR A 235 5.22 15.24 5.78
CA THR A 235 5.08 14.08 6.66
C THR A 235 4.07 14.31 7.76
N THR A 236 3.55 13.22 8.31
CA THR A 236 2.72 13.22 9.53
C THR A 236 2.96 11.95 10.34
N ILE A 237 2.64 11.99 11.64
CA ILE A 237 2.59 10.81 12.50
C ILE A 237 1.15 10.29 12.53
N ALA A 238 0.96 9.04 12.14
CA ALA A 238 -0.33 8.37 12.20
C ALA A 238 -0.55 7.63 13.54
N LEU A 239 0.45 6.88 14.00
CA LEU A 239 0.46 6.26 15.32
C LEU A 239 1.66 6.79 16.11
N LYS A 240 1.41 7.37 17.27
CA LYS A 240 2.43 8.03 18.07
C LYS A 240 2.92 7.12 19.21
N SER A 241 4.22 6.91 19.25
CA SER A 241 4.91 6.22 20.34
C SER A 241 4.93 7.07 21.62
N ASP A 242 4.92 6.40 22.78
CA ASP A 242 5.21 7.02 24.07
C ASP A 242 6.72 7.01 24.41
N GLY A 243 7.52 6.46 23.49
CA GLY A 243 8.96 6.32 23.63
C GLY A 243 9.41 5.19 24.59
N ARG A 244 8.48 4.44 25.17
CA ARG A 244 8.78 3.39 26.18
C ARG A 244 8.11 2.07 25.84
N THR A 245 6.82 1.97 26.11
CA THR A 245 6.04 0.73 26.01
C THR A 245 5.21 0.65 24.76
N LYS A 246 4.79 1.80 24.24
CA LYS A 246 3.99 1.95 23.02
C LYS A 246 4.91 2.29 21.86
N ARG A 247 5.26 1.29 21.08
CA ARG A 247 6.15 1.37 19.91
C ARG A 247 5.53 0.57 18.78
N TYR A 248 5.82 0.97 17.52
CA TYR A 248 5.17 0.40 16.35
C TYR A 248 6.17 -0.01 15.28
N GLU A 249 5.80 -1.03 14.51
CA GLU A 249 6.44 -1.53 13.29
C GLU A 249 5.37 -2.11 12.34
N GLY A 250 5.73 -2.63 11.17
CA GLY A 250 4.78 -3.30 10.28
C GLY A 250 3.73 -2.35 9.71
N ALA A 251 4.15 -1.27 9.05
CA ALA A 251 3.28 -0.18 8.62
C ALA A 251 2.42 -0.51 7.40
N ALA A 252 1.14 -0.16 7.43
CA ALA A 252 0.21 -0.23 6.31
C ALA A 252 -0.74 0.96 6.27
N LEU A 253 -1.17 1.37 5.06
CA LEU A 253 -2.10 2.48 4.86
C LEU A 253 -3.09 2.13 3.76
N ILE A 254 -4.38 2.43 3.99
CA ILE A 254 -5.43 2.31 2.98
C ILE A 254 -6.45 3.44 3.12
N ARG A 255 -7.12 3.76 1.99
CA ARG A 255 -8.35 4.55 1.99
C ARG A 255 -9.55 3.63 1.80
N TYR A 256 -10.49 3.68 2.74
CA TYR A 256 -11.72 2.91 2.66
C TYR A 256 -12.92 3.72 3.17
N LYS A 257 -14.03 3.70 2.43
CA LYS A 257 -15.26 4.46 2.76
C LYS A 257 -14.99 5.93 3.13
N GLY A 258 -14.09 6.58 2.39
CA GLY A 258 -13.75 7.98 2.57
C GLY A 258 -12.81 8.30 3.74
N LYS A 259 -12.34 7.30 4.48
CA LYS A 259 -11.39 7.45 5.58
C LYS A 259 -10.03 6.82 5.22
N TYR A 260 -8.97 7.39 5.78
CA TYR A 260 -7.62 6.84 5.71
C TYR A 260 -7.34 6.07 7.00
N ILE A 261 -6.96 4.81 6.85
CA ILE A 261 -6.69 3.88 7.95
C ILE A 261 -5.21 3.55 7.89
N ALA A 262 -4.44 4.03 8.84
CA ALA A 262 -3.04 3.67 9.03
C ALA A 262 -2.93 2.66 10.16
N ALA A 263 -2.17 1.59 9.94
CA ALA A 263 -2.00 0.51 10.90
C ALA A 263 -0.52 0.20 11.13
N GLY A 264 -0.25 -0.41 12.28
CA GLY A 264 1.06 -0.94 12.65
C GLY A 264 0.95 -1.93 13.78
N SER A 265 1.82 -2.93 13.81
CA SER A 265 1.98 -3.86 14.93
C SER A 265 2.79 -3.23 16.07
N GLY A 266 2.66 -3.74 17.28
CA GLY A 266 3.56 -3.39 18.38
C GLY A 266 4.95 -4.00 18.20
N VAL A 267 5.93 -3.55 18.99
CA VAL A 267 7.31 -4.04 18.95
C VAL A 267 7.63 -4.88 20.17
N GLU A 268 7.85 -6.16 19.95
CA GLU A 268 8.28 -7.12 20.97
C GLU A 268 9.38 -8.07 20.43
N GLY A 269 10.45 -7.48 19.92
CA GLY A 269 11.49 -8.23 19.21
C GLY A 269 10.91 -8.88 17.94
N TRP A 270 11.05 -10.21 17.81
CA TRP A 270 10.45 -10.99 16.72
C TRP A 270 9.08 -11.61 17.06
N ASN A 271 8.57 -11.34 18.27
CA ASN A 271 7.27 -11.88 18.65
C ASN A 271 6.16 -11.09 17.96
N PRO A 272 5.15 -11.75 17.40
CA PRO A 272 3.98 -11.07 16.87
C PRO A 272 3.24 -10.34 17.97
N THR A 273 2.56 -9.27 17.62
CA THR A 273 1.76 -8.43 18.52
C THR A 273 0.42 -8.10 17.89
N ASP A 274 -0.49 -7.51 18.66
CA ASP A 274 -1.71 -6.98 18.09
C ASP A 274 -1.44 -5.79 17.18
N THR A 275 -2.22 -5.67 16.11
CA THR A 275 -2.19 -4.54 15.19
C THR A 275 -3.01 -3.39 15.75
N SER A 276 -2.39 -2.22 15.91
CA SER A 276 -3.03 -0.95 16.26
C SER A 276 -3.32 -0.13 15.01
N TYR A 277 -4.27 0.82 15.09
CA TYR A 277 -4.61 1.66 13.97
C TYR A 277 -5.05 3.07 14.37
N ALA A 278 -4.98 3.97 13.39
CA ALA A 278 -5.49 5.33 13.48
C ALA A 278 -6.27 5.68 12.21
N VAL A 279 -7.20 6.62 12.32
CA VAL A 279 -8.10 7.03 11.23
C VAL A 279 -8.02 8.54 11.02
N ALA A 280 -8.04 8.98 9.75
CA ALA A 280 -8.06 10.38 9.35
C ALA A 280 -9.01 10.64 8.18
N ASP A 281 -9.36 11.92 7.98
CA ASP A 281 -10.13 12.38 6.83
C ASP A 281 -9.25 12.74 5.60
N ALA A 282 -7.96 12.89 5.82
CA ALA A 282 -6.98 13.17 4.78
C ALA A 282 -5.74 12.28 4.96
N PRO A 283 -4.98 11.98 3.88
CA PRO A 283 -3.86 11.03 3.94
C PRO A 283 -2.71 11.53 4.84
N LEU A 284 -2.55 12.83 4.99
CA LEU A 284 -1.60 13.45 5.93
C LEU A 284 -2.24 13.87 7.25
N GLY A 285 -3.39 13.30 7.60
CA GLY A 285 -4.03 13.53 8.88
C GLY A 285 -4.81 14.85 9.01
N PRO A 286 -5.12 15.27 10.25
CA PRO A 286 -4.66 14.66 11.49
C PRO A 286 -5.27 13.27 11.75
N TYR A 287 -4.46 12.35 12.24
CA TYR A 287 -4.89 11.01 12.60
C TYR A 287 -5.38 10.94 14.04
N ARG A 288 -6.47 10.20 14.24
CA ARG A 288 -7.02 9.85 15.56
C ARG A 288 -6.75 8.37 15.81
N GLU A 289 -5.97 8.06 16.83
CA GLU A 289 -5.76 6.67 17.25
C GLU A 289 -7.05 6.04 17.73
N MET A 290 -7.28 4.78 17.33
CA MET A 290 -8.51 4.04 17.58
C MET A 290 -8.31 2.84 18.50
N GLY A 291 -7.08 2.49 18.80
CA GLY A 291 -6.74 1.31 19.57
C GLY A 291 -6.31 0.13 18.69
N ARG A 292 -6.73 -1.07 19.04
CA ARG A 292 -6.38 -2.30 18.34
C ARG A 292 -7.44 -2.66 17.30
N MET A 293 -7.02 -3.16 16.14
CA MET A 293 -7.89 -3.75 15.13
C MET A 293 -7.75 -5.27 15.04
N SER A 294 -6.87 -5.87 15.81
CA SER A 294 -6.69 -7.31 15.94
C SER A 294 -6.56 -7.69 17.41
N GLU A 295 -6.58 -8.98 17.69
CA GLU A 295 -6.37 -9.61 18.99
C GLU A 295 -5.47 -10.83 18.85
N GLN A 296 -5.13 -11.47 19.97
CA GLN A 296 -4.36 -12.73 19.98
C GLN A 296 -3.04 -12.61 19.20
N ARG A 297 -2.34 -11.46 19.34
CA ARG A 297 -1.08 -11.18 18.65
C ARG A 297 -1.25 -11.25 17.12
N THR A 298 -2.37 -10.72 16.61
CA THR A 298 -2.78 -10.81 15.19
C THR A 298 -2.73 -12.29 14.72
N TRP A 299 -3.19 -13.20 15.58
CA TRP A 299 -3.16 -14.67 15.37
C TRP A 299 -1.78 -15.18 14.94
N ASN A 300 -0.76 -14.71 15.69
CA ASN A 300 0.66 -15.03 15.49
C ASN A 300 1.24 -14.55 14.15
N SER A 301 0.77 -13.42 13.66
CA SER A 301 1.21 -12.81 12.40
C SER A 301 1.50 -11.31 12.55
N GLN A 302 2.06 -10.71 11.53
CA GLN A 302 2.32 -9.29 11.44
C GLN A 302 1.76 -8.72 10.14
N ILE A 303 1.05 -7.60 10.24
CA ILE A 303 0.54 -6.89 9.06
C ILE A 303 1.69 -6.42 8.16
N SER A 304 1.52 -6.61 6.84
CA SER A 304 2.42 -6.11 5.81
C SER A 304 1.76 -5.09 4.89
N ASN A 305 0.48 -5.27 4.58
CA ASN A 305 -0.24 -4.35 3.70
C ASN A 305 -1.76 -4.47 3.87
N PHE A 306 -2.48 -3.53 3.25
CA PHE A 306 -3.92 -3.65 3.00
C PHE A 306 -4.20 -3.77 1.51
N VAL A 307 -5.24 -4.51 1.16
CA VAL A 307 -5.73 -4.61 -0.22
C VAL A 307 -7.21 -4.30 -0.27
N TYR A 308 -7.61 -3.44 -1.20
CA TYR A 308 -9.00 -3.12 -1.50
C TYR A 308 -9.45 -3.81 -2.78
N ILE A 309 -10.60 -4.46 -2.73
CA ILE A 309 -11.25 -5.13 -3.85
C ILE A 309 -12.51 -4.34 -4.20
N ALA A 310 -12.42 -3.54 -5.26
CA ALA A 310 -13.50 -2.62 -5.62
C ALA A 310 -14.80 -3.33 -6.04
N GLU A 311 -14.69 -4.50 -6.66
CA GLU A 311 -15.83 -5.28 -7.16
C GLU A 311 -16.73 -5.81 -6.05
N SER A 312 -16.17 -6.13 -4.89
CA SER A 312 -16.90 -6.63 -3.73
C SER A 312 -17.00 -5.62 -2.58
N ASP A 313 -16.41 -4.42 -2.75
CA ASP A 313 -16.26 -3.40 -1.69
C ASP A 313 -15.67 -3.98 -0.40
N LYS A 314 -14.62 -4.78 -0.54
CA LYS A 314 -13.92 -5.42 0.58
C LYS A 314 -12.50 -4.93 0.74
N VAL A 315 -12.06 -4.90 1.99
CA VAL A 315 -10.67 -4.72 2.38
C VAL A 315 -10.20 -5.94 3.13
N PHE A 316 -8.98 -6.36 2.89
CA PHE A 316 -8.29 -7.32 3.73
C PHE A 316 -6.90 -6.83 4.11
N ALA A 317 -6.44 -7.27 5.29
CA ALA A 317 -5.06 -7.09 5.73
C ALA A 317 -4.26 -8.32 5.29
N MET A 318 -3.14 -8.08 4.63
CA MET A 318 -2.11 -9.07 4.39
C MET A 318 -1.24 -9.16 5.64
N CYS A 319 -1.05 -10.37 6.15
CA CYS A 319 -0.20 -10.61 7.30
C CYS A 319 0.72 -11.80 7.02
N ASP A 320 1.97 -11.69 7.46
CA ASP A 320 2.93 -12.80 7.44
C ASP A 320 2.89 -13.55 8.77
N GLN A 321 2.79 -14.86 8.71
CA GLN A 321 2.72 -15.73 9.87
C GLN A 321 3.93 -16.67 9.95
N TRP A 322 4.86 -16.36 10.85
CA TRP A 322 6.03 -17.19 11.11
C TRP A 322 6.00 -17.89 12.47
N PHE A 323 4.93 -17.71 13.28
CA PHE A 323 4.66 -18.41 14.51
C PHE A 323 3.51 -19.39 14.31
N ARG A 324 3.78 -20.52 13.70
CA ARG A 324 2.77 -21.55 13.38
C ARG A 324 3.18 -22.97 13.74
N GLY A 325 4.31 -23.12 14.39
CA GLY A 325 4.76 -24.41 14.92
C GLY A 325 3.90 -24.88 16.11
N PRO A 326 4.10 -26.09 16.60
CA PRO A 326 3.45 -26.57 17.81
C PRO A 326 3.60 -25.60 18.97
N GLN A 327 2.49 -25.32 19.69
CA GLN A 327 2.47 -24.34 20.80
C GLN A 327 2.88 -22.92 20.38
N ASP A 328 2.49 -22.50 19.16
CA ASP A 328 2.82 -21.20 18.60
C ASP A 328 4.32 -20.92 18.51
N GLN A 329 5.12 -21.95 18.30
CA GLN A 329 6.56 -21.80 18.10
C GLN A 329 6.86 -21.17 16.73
N ARG A 330 7.93 -20.41 16.70
CA ARG A 330 8.48 -19.85 15.47
C ARG A 330 8.97 -20.97 14.56
N VAL A 331 8.53 -20.93 13.28
CA VAL A 331 9.09 -21.78 12.22
C VAL A 331 10.28 -21.09 11.56
N PRO A 332 11.11 -21.80 10.79
CA PRO A 332 12.03 -21.16 9.86
C PRO A 332 11.31 -20.16 8.96
N ILE A 333 11.92 -19.00 8.69
CA ILE A 333 11.22 -17.91 8.02
C ILE A 333 10.82 -18.26 6.57
N ASP A 334 11.57 -19.14 5.91
CA ASP A 334 11.24 -19.66 4.58
C ASP A 334 10.04 -20.62 4.58
N GLU A 335 9.58 -21.04 5.77
CA GLU A 335 8.36 -21.81 5.99
C GLU A 335 7.18 -20.94 6.48
N SER A 336 7.35 -19.63 6.64
CA SER A 336 6.27 -18.72 7.00
C SER A 336 5.15 -18.79 5.95
N CYS A 337 3.91 -18.53 6.36
CA CYS A 337 2.77 -18.52 5.47
C CYS A 337 2.05 -17.16 5.51
N GLN A 338 1.09 -17.01 4.63
CA GLN A 338 0.25 -15.83 4.58
C GLN A 338 -1.02 -16.06 5.37
N LEU A 339 -1.43 -15.03 6.08
CA LEU A 339 -2.72 -14.93 6.76
C LEU A 339 -3.40 -13.66 6.25
N TRP A 340 -4.41 -13.79 5.41
CA TRP A 340 -5.11 -12.66 4.82
C TRP A 340 -6.48 -12.48 5.46
N LEU A 341 -6.62 -11.45 6.26
CA LEU A 341 -7.74 -11.22 7.16
C LEU A 341 -8.71 -10.18 6.59
N PRO A 342 -9.97 -10.52 6.32
CA PRO A 342 -10.98 -9.52 6.00
C PRO A 342 -11.05 -8.44 7.08
N VAL A 343 -11.29 -7.20 6.66
CA VAL A 343 -11.42 -6.06 7.57
C VAL A 343 -12.84 -5.52 7.54
N SER A 344 -13.51 -5.51 8.69
CA SER A 344 -14.76 -4.76 8.89
C SER A 344 -14.43 -3.30 9.22
N PHE A 345 -15.25 -2.37 8.76
CA PHE A 345 -15.06 -0.94 9.00
C PHE A 345 -16.39 -0.20 9.08
N ASP A 346 -16.57 0.57 10.13
CA ASP A 346 -17.68 1.51 10.30
C ASP A 346 -17.19 2.94 10.03
N PRO A 347 -17.57 3.56 8.92
CA PRO A 347 -17.13 4.91 8.58
C PRO A 347 -17.69 6.00 9.51
N ALA A 348 -18.78 5.74 10.22
CA ALA A 348 -19.40 6.71 11.13
C ALA A 348 -18.58 6.86 12.41
N THR A 349 -18.07 5.76 12.93
CA THR A 349 -17.27 5.75 14.17
C THR A 349 -15.78 5.69 13.90
N GLY A 350 -15.37 5.17 12.74
CA GLY A 350 -14.00 4.83 12.40
C GLY A 350 -13.54 3.49 12.99
N ALA A 351 -14.45 2.71 13.56
CA ALA A 351 -14.12 1.40 14.10
C ALA A 351 -13.73 0.42 12.99
N ALA A 352 -12.57 -0.22 13.12
CA ALA A 352 -12.08 -1.24 12.22
C ALA A 352 -11.66 -2.48 13.01
N GLN A 353 -11.90 -3.66 12.42
CA GLN A 353 -11.52 -4.95 13.01
C GLN A 353 -11.08 -5.92 11.93
N MET A 354 -9.96 -6.58 12.13
CA MET A 354 -9.56 -7.78 11.38
C MET A 354 -10.39 -8.97 11.84
N LEU A 355 -10.87 -9.75 10.88
CA LEU A 355 -11.71 -10.91 11.14
C LEU A 355 -10.92 -12.18 10.87
N HIS A 356 -10.65 -12.96 11.91
CA HIS A 356 -10.02 -14.26 11.78
C HIS A 356 -11.09 -15.31 11.42
N VAL A 357 -11.03 -15.82 10.21
CA VAL A 357 -11.97 -16.80 9.66
C VAL A 357 -11.19 -17.90 8.94
N GLU A 358 -11.67 -19.14 8.99
CA GLU A 358 -10.97 -20.27 8.35
C GLU A 358 -10.88 -20.15 6.83
N GLN A 359 -11.90 -19.53 6.24
CA GLN A 359 -11.95 -19.26 4.80
C GLN A 359 -12.90 -18.11 4.48
N TRP A 360 -12.62 -17.39 3.42
CA TRP A 360 -13.48 -16.31 2.94
C TRP A 360 -13.33 -16.11 1.42
N ASP A 361 -14.40 -15.63 0.79
CA ASP A 361 -14.42 -15.35 -0.65
C ASP A 361 -14.14 -13.84 -0.86
N PRO A 362 -13.05 -13.47 -1.53
CA PRO A 362 -12.73 -12.07 -1.79
C PRO A 362 -13.74 -11.36 -2.69
N TRP A 363 -14.55 -12.13 -3.44
CA TRP A 363 -15.47 -11.62 -4.46
C TRP A 363 -16.94 -11.60 -4.05
N LYS A 364 -17.33 -12.20 -2.92
CA LYS A 364 -18.72 -12.27 -2.44
C LYS A 364 -18.96 -11.48 -1.17
#